data_e028e4bfd1c6ad408ec3c44eb947f78a
#
_entry.id   e028e4bfd1c6ad408ec3c44eb947f78a
#
_cell.length_a   1.000
_cell.length_b   1.000
_cell.length_c   1.000
_cell.angle_alpha   90.00
_cell.angle_beta   90.00
_cell.angle_gamma   90.00
#
_symmetry.space_group_name_H-M   'P 1'
#
loop_
_entity.id
_entity.type
_entity.pdbx_description
1 polymer ?
#
loop_
_entity_poly.entity_id
_entity_poly.type
_entity_poly.pdbx_seq_one_letter_code
_entity_poly.pdbx_strand_id
1 'polypeptide(L)'
;MAAAFRRVWSSGRVFSQSCRCISTGRGLLPSPRPLPFLLVTGGGYLGYKQYQKWGQQEDGAPPPVATPTQVALYRSFPTRLLSRAWGRLNGVELPTWLRKPIYSLYIWTFGVNMQEAAVEDLHHYRNLGEFFRRRLKPAVRPLCAASCLTSPADGRILHFGRVKNSEVEQVKGVTYSLENFLGPQKRRCKDSSSSSSFRDDILSSPDSDLFHVVIYLAPGDYHCFHSPTDWRVELRRHFPGSLMSVNPGVARWIKELFCLNERVVLTGQWQQGFFSLTAVGATNVGSIRIYFDQELQTNTPRYSKGSFHDRSYIADQTVNFAGEGGVTLQKGEAVGEFNLGSTIVLLFEAPKDFSFNLQPGQRIRVGEGLGSL
;
A
#
# COMPACT_ATOMS: atom_id res chain seq x y z
N MET A 1 16.27 33.92 -51.40
CA MET A 1 15.76 35.30 -51.39
C MET A 1 15.03 35.46 -50.08
N ALA A 2 15.71 36.01 -49.04
CA ALA A 2 15.74 37.43 -48.71
C ALA A 2 14.34 37.97 -48.39
N ALA A 3 14.00 38.61 -47.33
CA ALA A 3 14.61 39.32 -46.22
C ALA A 3 13.44 39.68 -45.31
N ALA A 4 13.51 39.64 -43.97
CA ALA A 4 14.03 40.63 -43.04
C ALA A 4 13.23 41.94 -42.99
N PHE A 5 12.81 42.32 -41.75
CA PHE A 5 12.90 43.65 -41.10
C PHE A 5 11.97 43.65 -39.88
N ARG A 6 12.42 43.62 -38.66
CA ARG A 6 13.08 44.61 -37.79
C ARG A 6 12.16 45.76 -37.34
N ARG A 7 11.97 45.79 -36.00
CA ARG A 7 12.04 46.92 -35.01
C ARG A 7 10.95 48.01 -35.13
N VAL A 8 10.46 48.63 -34.05
CA VAL A 8 11.13 49.46 -33.03
C VAL A 8 10.08 49.89 -31.97
N TRP A 9 10.42 49.84 -30.70
CA TRP A 9 10.31 50.78 -29.54
C TRP A 9 9.14 51.82 -29.52
N SER A 10 8.43 52.05 -28.41
CA SER A 10 8.91 52.87 -27.25
C SER A 10 7.79 53.05 -26.21
N SER A 11 8.14 52.90 -24.98
CA SER A 11 7.96 53.73 -23.80
C SER A 11 6.79 54.73 -23.69
N GLY A 12 6.12 54.68 -22.50
CA GLY A 12 5.57 55.91 -21.95
C GLY A 12 4.48 55.78 -20.88
N ARG A 13 4.85 55.86 -19.61
CA ARG A 13 4.27 56.64 -18.49
C ARG A 13 2.90 56.27 -17.90
N VAL A 14 2.98 55.81 -16.68
CA VAL A 14 2.29 56.23 -15.45
C VAL A 14 1.15 57.24 -15.61
N PHE A 15 -0.04 56.82 -15.16
CA PHE A 15 -1.00 57.70 -14.50
C PHE A 15 -1.76 56.92 -13.42
N SER A 16 -1.55 57.35 -12.19
CA SER A 16 -2.36 56.98 -11.03
C SER A 16 -3.68 57.77 -11.08
N GLN A 17 -4.79 57.04 -10.93
CA GLN A 17 -6.00 57.67 -10.45
C GLN A 17 -6.72 56.75 -9.48
N SER A 18 -6.75 57.23 -8.26
CA SER A 18 -7.53 56.75 -7.14
C SER A 18 -9.02 56.95 -7.42
N CYS A 19 -9.79 55.91 -7.49
CA CYS A 19 -11.24 56.00 -7.36
C CYS A 19 -11.68 55.14 -6.17
N ARG A 20 -12.03 55.82 -5.07
CA ARG A 20 -12.80 55.22 -3.97
C ARG A 20 -14.22 54.98 -4.47
N CYS A 21 -14.62 53.70 -4.53
CA CYS A 21 -16.01 53.33 -4.55
C CYS A 21 -16.34 52.64 -3.23
N ILE A 22 -17.26 53.28 -2.53
CA ILE A 22 -17.96 52.79 -1.37
C ILE A 22 -18.80 51.57 -1.85
N SER A 23 -18.53 50.38 -1.38
CA SER A 23 -19.41 49.23 -1.55
C SER A 23 -20.02 48.86 -0.22
N THR A 24 -21.31 49.00 -0.17
CA THR A 24 -22.22 48.51 0.84
C THR A 24 -22.02 47.00 1.05
N GLY A 25 -21.74 46.63 2.31
CA GLY A 25 -21.65 45.27 2.76
C GLY A 25 -22.92 44.47 2.54
N ARG A 26 -22.82 43.39 1.80
CA ARG A 26 -23.66 42.19 1.99
C ARG A 26 -22.70 41.05 2.34
N GLY A 27 -22.75 40.65 3.61
CA GLY A 27 -22.06 39.49 4.13
C GLY A 27 -22.48 38.24 3.34
N LEU A 28 -21.57 37.74 2.50
CA LEU A 28 -21.65 36.39 2.01
C LEU A 28 -21.26 35.47 3.16
N LEU A 29 -22.25 34.83 3.74
CA LEU A 29 -22.06 33.68 4.62
C LEU A 29 -21.11 32.71 3.90
N PRO A 30 -20.06 32.19 4.58
CA PRO A 30 -19.24 31.15 3.98
C PRO A 30 -20.16 29.98 3.65
N SER A 31 -20.19 29.60 2.37
CA SER A 31 -20.90 28.41 1.91
C SER A 31 -20.57 27.25 2.85
N PRO A 32 -21.57 26.53 3.38
CA PRO A 32 -21.30 25.37 4.21
C PRO A 32 -20.51 24.40 3.32
N ARG A 33 -19.22 24.21 3.66
CA ARG A 33 -18.48 23.08 3.12
C ARG A 33 -19.33 21.86 3.43
N PRO A 34 -19.73 21.07 2.43
CA PRO A 34 -20.54 19.90 2.70
C PRO A 34 -19.80 19.10 3.76
N LEU A 35 -20.43 18.87 4.86
CA LEU A 35 -20.06 17.90 5.89
C LEU A 35 -20.30 16.50 5.32
N PRO A 36 -19.39 15.97 4.52
CA PRO A 36 -19.61 14.70 3.92
C PRO A 36 -18.89 13.67 4.74
N PHE A 37 -19.58 12.64 5.09
CA PHE A 37 -18.97 11.40 5.52
C PHE A 37 -18.19 11.41 6.85
N LEU A 38 -18.45 12.36 7.76
CA LEU A 38 -17.79 12.43 9.06
C LEU A 38 -18.07 11.23 9.97
N LEU A 39 -19.08 10.43 9.69
CA LEU A 39 -19.38 9.21 10.46
C LEU A 39 -18.56 7.98 10.02
N VAL A 40 -17.99 7.99 8.83
CA VAL A 40 -17.19 6.86 8.31
C VAL A 40 -15.68 7.11 8.47
N THR A 41 -15.29 8.37 8.65
CA THR A 41 -13.88 8.80 8.66
C THR A 41 -13.38 9.33 10.00
N GLY A 42 -14.13 9.20 11.09
CA GLY A 42 -13.74 9.74 12.40
C GLY A 42 -12.30 9.35 12.80
N GLY A 43 -11.89 8.13 12.54
CA GLY A 43 -10.49 7.69 12.69
C GLY A 43 -9.56 8.25 11.61
N GLY A 44 -10.04 8.41 10.38
CA GLY A 44 -9.25 8.93 9.26
C GLY A 44 -9.00 10.44 9.35
N TYR A 45 -9.98 11.21 9.79
CA TYR A 45 -9.84 12.67 9.96
C TYR A 45 -8.95 13.04 11.15
N LEU A 46 -9.11 12.35 12.28
CA LEU A 46 -8.22 12.53 13.42
C LEU A 46 -6.78 12.11 13.07
N GLY A 47 -6.62 11.01 12.33
CA GLY A 47 -5.33 10.60 11.81
C GLY A 47 -4.74 11.60 10.81
N TYR A 48 -5.57 12.20 9.93
CA TYR A 48 -5.14 13.21 8.97
C TYR A 48 -4.74 14.54 9.65
N LYS A 49 -5.50 15.02 10.64
CA LYS A 49 -5.11 16.19 11.45
C LYS A 49 -3.84 15.93 12.27
N GLN A 50 -3.71 14.74 12.81
CA GLN A 50 -2.51 14.32 13.53
C GLN A 50 -1.32 14.24 12.55
N TYR A 51 -1.53 13.73 11.34
CA TYR A 51 -0.52 13.70 10.27
C TYR A 51 -0.07 15.11 9.86
N GLN A 52 -0.99 16.07 9.71
CA GLN A 52 -0.61 17.47 9.43
C GLN A 52 0.19 18.11 10.57
N LYS A 53 -0.17 17.83 11.82
CA LYS A 53 0.61 18.30 12.99
C LYS A 53 1.99 17.66 13.06
N TRP A 54 2.14 16.39 12.66
CA TRP A 54 3.43 15.69 12.69
C TRP A 54 4.32 16.00 11.48
N GLY A 55 3.75 16.44 10.38
CA GLY A 55 4.51 16.97 9.23
C GLY A 55 5.18 18.31 9.49
N GLN A 56 4.82 18.99 10.59
CA GLN A 56 5.39 20.27 11.02
C GLN A 56 6.36 20.14 12.21
N GLN A 57 6.55 18.93 12.74
CA GLN A 57 7.50 18.70 13.83
C GLN A 57 8.86 18.34 13.24
N GLU A 58 9.70 19.35 13.12
CA GLU A 58 11.12 19.22 12.78
C GLU A 58 11.87 18.46 13.89
N ASP A 59 12.68 17.53 13.43
CA ASP A 59 13.88 16.89 13.95
C ASP A 59 14.15 16.86 15.45
N GLY A 60 14.11 15.65 16.04
CA GLY A 60 14.93 15.31 17.19
C GLY A 60 14.37 14.32 18.21
N ALA A 61 13.08 14.27 18.45
CA ALA A 61 12.51 13.32 19.40
C ALA A 61 11.77 12.16 18.72
N PRO A 62 11.96 10.90 19.14
CA PRO A 62 11.18 9.78 18.63
C PRO A 62 9.69 10.06 18.87
N PRO A 63 8.81 9.78 17.89
CA PRO A 63 7.38 10.02 18.05
C PRO A 63 6.85 9.18 19.25
N PRO A 64 5.91 9.74 20.03
CA PRO A 64 5.33 9.01 21.16
C PRO A 64 4.64 7.74 20.65
N VAL A 65 5.09 6.59 21.14
CA VAL A 65 4.49 5.29 20.83
C VAL A 65 3.25 5.09 21.70
N ALA A 66 2.20 4.49 21.15
CA ALA A 66 0.96 4.21 21.88
C ALA A 66 1.21 3.28 23.07
N THR A 67 0.60 3.62 24.20
CA THR A 67 0.62 2.72 25.36
C THR A 67 -0.19 1.44 25.07
N PRO A 68 0.11 0.31 25.73
CA PRO A 68 -0.66 -0.93 25.57
C PRO A 68 -2.16 -0.74 25.79
N THR A 69 -2.55 0.15 26.71
CA THR A 69 -3.95 0.48 26.99
C THR A 69 -4.63 1.19 25.82
N GLN A 70 -3.93 2.15 25.20
CA GLN A 70 -4.44 2.87 24.01
C GLN A 70 -4.59 1.91 22.81
N VAL A 71 -3.64 1.00 22.62
CA VAL A 71 -3.75 -0.02 21.57
C VAL A 71 -4.91 -0.96 21.85
N ALA A 72 -5.09 -1.40 23.11
CA ALA A 72 -6.22 -2.24 23.50
C ALA A 72 -7.56 -1.54 23.29
N LEU A 73 -7.67 -0.25 23.63
CA LEU A 73 -8.86 0.56 23.40
C LEU A 73 -9.14 0.69 21.88
N TYR A 74 -8.13 0.97 21.07
CA TYR A 74 -8.32 1.04 19.61
C TYR A 74 -8.73 -0.32 19.01
N ARG A 75 -8.18 -1.42 19.52
CA ARG A 75 -8.55 -2.79 19.11
C ARG A 75 -9.96 -3.20 19.56
N SER A 76 -10.52 -2.60 20.62
CA SER A 76 -11.89 -2.86 21.05
C SER A 76 -12.93 -2.25 20.09
N PHE A 77 -12.52 -1.25 19.30
CA PHE A 77 -13.39 -0.67 18.28
C PHE A 77 -13.67 -1.70 17.17
N PRO A 78 -14.92 -1.87 16.72
CA PRO A 78 -15.31 -2.94 15.81
C PRO A 78 -14.92 -2.65 14.35
N THR A 79 -13.61 -2.40 14.10
CA THR A 79 -13.09 -2.03 12.77
C THR A 79 -13.41 -3.05 11.70
N ARG A 80 -13.40 -4.35 12.03
CA ARG A 80 -13.77 -5.43 11.09
C ARG A 80 -15.25 -5.38 10.70
N LEU A 81 -16.16 -5.15 11.66
CA LEU A 81 -17.60 -5.01 11.38
C LEU A 81 -17.85 -3.81 10.48
N LEU A 82 -17.25 -2.68 10.80
CA LEU A 82 -17.33 -1.46 9.97
C LEU A 82 -16.77 -1.67 8.59
N SER A 83 -15.60 -2.35 8.46
CA SER A 83 -15.00 -2.65 7.16
C SER A 83 -15.89 -3.58 6.33
N ARG A 84 -16.56 -4.58 6.94
CA ARG A 84 -17.54 -5.42 6.23
C ARG A 84 -18.77 -4.63 5.79
N ALA A 85 -19.32 -3.78 6.66
CA ALA A 85 -20.45 -2.93 6.32
C ALA A 85 -20.09 -1.96 5.19
N TRP A 86 -18.90 -1.38 5.26
CA TRP A 86 -18.35 -0.52 4.21
C TRP A 86 -18.14 -1.28 2.89
N GLY A 87 -17.57 -2.46 2.94
CA GLY A 87 -17.39 -3.32 1.75
C GLY A 87 -18.71 -3.68 1.08
N ARG A 88 -19.76 -3.99 1.89
CA ARG A 88 -21.11 -4.22 1.37
C ARG A 88 -21.71 -2.98 0.72
N LEU A 89 -21.58 -1.82 1.38
CA LEU A 89 -22.04 -0.54 0.84
C LEU A 89 -21.38 -0.20 -0.49
N ASN A 90 -20.06 -0.41 -0.59
CA ASN A 90 -19.31 -0.19 -1.82
C ASN A 90 -19.62 -1.19 -2.94
N GLY A 91 -20.20 -2.33 -2.60
CA GLY A 91 -20.71 -3.32 -3.56
C GLY A 91 -22.12 -3.04 -4.06
N VAL A 92 -22.84 -2.07 -3.47
CA VAL A 92 -24.20 -1.71 -3.93
C VAL A 92 -24.12 -1.06 -5.29
N GLU A 93 -24.93 -1.56 -6.22
CA GLU A 93 -25.01 -1.02 -7.56
C GLU A 93 -25.68 0.37 -7.54
N LEU A 94 -24.95 1.37 -8.05
CA LEU A 94 -25.42 2.75 -8.09
C LEU A 94 -26.29 2.95 -9.34
N PRO A 95 -27.42 3.68 -9.21
CA PRO A 95 -28.18 4.17 -10.36
C PRO A 95 -27.26 4.97 -11.27
N THR A 96 -27.42 4.84 -12.60
CA THR A 96 -26.51 5.44 -13.60
C THR A 96 -26.32 6.95 -13.42
N TRP A 97 -27.41 7.66 -13.09
CA TRP A 97 -27.38 9.12 -12.86
C TRP A 97 -26.56 9.52 -11.62
N LEU A 98 -26.39 8.62 -10.64
CA LEU A 98 -25.68 8.89 -9.39
C LEU A 98 -24.17 8.54 -9.50
N ARG A 99 -23.77 7.72 -10.47
CA ARG A 99 -22.38 7.24 -10.63
C ARG A 99 -21.41 8.39 -10.83
N LYS A 100 -21.66 9.23 -11.84
CA LYS A 100 -20.77 10.36 -12.16
C LYS A 100 -20.59 11.34 -10.98
N PRO A 101 -21.62 11.86 -10.30
CA PRO A 101 -21.42 12.77 -9.18
C PRO A 101 -20.65 12.13 -8.01
N ILE A 102 -20.94 10.87 -7.64
CA ILE A 102 -20.24 10.18 -6.55
C ILE A 102 -18.77 9.96 -6.89
N TYR A 103 -18.48 9.44 -8.10
CA TYR A 103 -17.10 9.17 -8.49
C TYR A 103 -16.32 10.47 -8.73
N SER A 104 -16.93 11.52 -9.24
CA SER A 104 -16.27 12.83 -9.38
C SER A 104 -15.91 13.41 -8.02
N LEU A 105 -16.77 13.27 -7.01
CA LEU A 105 -16.47 13.68 -5.64
C LEU A 105 -15.30 12.86 -5.06
N TYR A 106 -15.27 11.55 -5.32
CA TYR A 106 -14.16 10.68 -4.90
C TYR A 106 -12.85 11.07 -5.58
N ILE A 107 -12.88 11.28 -6.90
CA ILE A 107 -11.74 11.71 -7.73
C ILE A 107 -11.15 13.00 -7.18
N TRP A 108 -12.01 13.99 -6.93
CA TRP A 108 -11.59 15.29 -6.39
C TRP A 108 -11.02 15.17 -4.98
N THR A 109 -11.64 14.36 -4.11
CA THR A 109 -11.23 14.21 -2.71
C THR A 109 -9.88 13.52 -2.58
N PHE A 110 -9.62 12.49 -3.37
CA PHE A 110 -8.45 11.63 -3.26
C PHE A 110 -7.41 11.82 -4.37
N GLY A 111 -7.65 12.73 -5.31
CA GLY A 111 -6.71 13.06 -6.40
C GLY A 111 -6.51 11.90 -7.38
N VAL A 112 -7.57 11.17 -7.70
CA VAL A 112 -7.50 10.03 -8.63
C VAL A 112 -7.22 10.51 -10.05
N ASN A 113 -6.23 9.92 -10.74
CA ASN A 113 -5.98 10.19 -12.15
C ASN A 113 -6.78 9.22 -13.04
N MET A 114 -7.87 9.69 -13.64
CA MET A 114 -8.70 8.88 -14.52
C MET A 114 -8.13 8.70 -15.94
N GLN A 115 -7.20 9.54 -16.36
CA GLN A 115 -6.56 9.41 -17.69
C GLN A 115 -5.70 8.12 -17.78
N GLU A 116 -5.26 7.60 -16.65
CA GLU A 116 -4.52 6.34 -16.56
C GLU A 116 -5.44 5.11 -16.54
N ALA A 117 -6.74 5.28 -16.26
CA ALA A 117 -7.69 4.19 -16.19
C ALA A 117 -7.94 3.56 -17.56
N ALA A 118 -8.06 2.22 -17.59
CA ALA A 118 -8.39 1.50 -18.81
C ALA A 118 -9.76 1.92 -19.39
N VAL A 119 -10.70 2.26 -18.50
CA VAL A 119 -12.02 2.80 -18.84
C VAL A 119 -12.17 4.14 -18.13
N GLU A 120 -12.24 5.23 -18.88
CA GLU A 120 -12.37 6.59 -18.34
C GLU A 120 -13.82 6.98 -18.04
N ASP A 121 -14.79 6.32 -18.71
CA ASP A 121 -16.20 6.60 -18.50
C ASP A 121 -16.66 6.16 -17.11
N LEU A 122 -17.03 7.14 -16.27
CA LEU A 122 -17.49 6.91 -14.91
C LEU A 122 -18.82 6.13 -14.84
N HIS A 123 -19.62 6.15 -15.90
CA HIS A 123 -20.87 5.39 -15.96
C HIS A 123 -20.65 3.88 -16.11
N HIS A 124 -19.48 3.46 -16.57
CA HIS A 124 -19.11 2.05 -16.72
C HIS A 124 -19.08 1.31 -15.36
N TYR A 125 -18.58 1.95 -14.33
CA TYR A 125 -18.43 1.33 -13.01
C TYR A 125 -19.77 1.23 -12.29
N ARG A 126 -20.24 0.01 -12.04
CA ARG A 126 -21.55 -0.23 -11.43
C ARG A 126 -21.60 0.20 -9.97
N ASN A 127 -20.49 0.01 -9.24
CA ASN A 127 -20.38 0.31 -7.81
C ASN A 127 -19.01 0.90 -7.48
N LEU A 128 -18.88 1.48 -6.27
CA LEU A 128 -17.64 2.11 -5.84
C LEU A 128 -16.48 1.10 -5.70
N GLY A 129 -16.77 -0.16 -5.40
CA GLY A 129 -15.75 -1.22 -5.35
C GLY A 129 -15.12 -1.50 -6.71
N GLU A 130 -15.91 -1.55 -7.80
CA GLU A 130 -15.38 -1.67 -9.17
C GLU A 130 -14.54 -0.45 -9.55
N PHE A 131 -15.03 0.76 -9.25
CA PHE A 131 -14.30 1.99 -9.50
C PHE A 131 -12.96 2.02 -8.75
N PHE A 132 -12.95 1.59 -7.51
CA PHE A 132 -11.75 1.54 -6.70
C PHE A 132 -10.69 0.57 -7.25
N ARG A 133 -11.12 -0.58 -7.74
CA ARG A 133 -10.27 -1.62 -8.36
C ARG A 133 -10.10 -1.43 -9.87
N ARG A 134 -10.32 -0.20 -10.37
CA ARG A 134 -10.16 0.12 -11.79
C ARG A 134 -8.82 -0.38 -12.32
N ARG A 135 -8.84 -0.97 -13.51
CA ARG A 135 -7.61 -1.36 -14.21
C ARG A 135 -6.99 -0.14 -14.86
N LEU A 136 -5.68 -0.18 -15.01
CA LEU A 136 -4.92 0.84 -15.73
C LEU A 136 -4.68 0.43 -17.19
N LYS A 137 -4.44 1.40 -18.05
CA LYS A 137 -3.98 1.16 -19.41
C LYS A 137 -2.60 0.46 -19.36
N PRO A 138 -2.34 -0.55 -20.19
CA PRO A 138 -1.07 -1.31 -20.14
C PRO A 138 0.18 -0.43 -20.26
N ALA A 139 0.12 0.62 -21.07
CA ALA A 139 1.26 1.50 -21.36
C ALA A 139 1.63 2.48 -20.23
N VAL A 140 0.76 2.67 -19.21
CA VAL A 140 0.99 3.70 -18.17
C VAL A 140 1.88 3.24 -17.01
N ARG A 141 2.20 1.96 -16.97
CA ARG A 141 3.10 1.37 -15.96
C ARG A 141 4.16 0.52 -16.65
N PRO A 142 5.13 1.15 -17.37
CA PRO A 142 6.22 0.42 -18.00
C PRO A 142 7.10 -0.22 -16.92
N LEU A 143 7.56 -1.44 -17.18
CA LEU A 143 8.48 -2.15 -16.30
C LEU A 143 9.89 -1.63 -16.51
N CYS A 144 10.58 -1.29 -15.43
CA CYS A 144 12.00 -0.95 -15.46
C CYS A 144 12.82 -2.19 -15.82
N ALA A 145 13.41 -2.22 -17.01
CA ALA A 145 14.20 -3.34 -17.50
C ALA A 145 15.55 -3.44 -16.77
N ALA A 146 16.11 -2.31 -16.35
CA ALA A 146 17.42 -2.25 -15.69
C ALA A 146 17.42 -2.70 -14.23
N SER A 147 16.24 -2.79 -13.60
CA SER A 147 16.13 -3.17 -12.18
C SER A 147 15.74 -4.64 -12.07
N CYS A 148 16.43 -5.39 -11.22
CA CYS A 148 16.06 -6.78 -10.90
C CYS A 148 14.78 -6.87 -10.10
N LEU A 149 14.43 -5.79 -9.37
CA LEU A 149 13.28 -5.70 -8.50
C LEU A 149 12.51 -4.41 -8.77
N THR A 150 11.21 -4.49 -9.04
CA THR A 150 10.34 -3.35 -9.34
C THR A 150 9.24 -3.19 -8.30
N SER A 151 8.66 -2.00 -8.21
CA SER A 151 7.54 -1.75 -7.30
C SER A 151 6.31 -2.58 -7.66
N PRO A 152 5.77 -3.34 -6.69
CA PRO A 152 4.54 -4.12 -6.89
C PRO A 152 3.28 -3.26 -6.88
N ALA A 153 3.33 -2.03 -6.40
CA ALA A 153 2.14 -1.20 -6.19
C ALA A 153 2.44 0.29 -6.40
N ASP A 154 1.40 1.05 -6.72
CA ASP A 154 1.45 2.50 -6.61
C ASP A 154 1.34 2.90 -5.14
N GLY A 155 2.14 3.84 -4.69
CA GLY A 155 2.07 4.28 -3.31
C GLY A 155 3.19 5.19 -2.85
N ARG A 156 3.43 5.16 -1.55
CA ARG A 156 4.51 5.91 -0.91
C ARG A 156 5.41 4.95 -0.13
N ILE A 157 6.71 5.05 -0.33
CA ILE A 157 7.71 4.30 0.44
C ILE A 157 7.68 4.80 1.89
N LEU A 158 7.33 3.93 2.83
CA LEU A 158 7.37 4.24 4.27
C LEU A 158 8.73 3.97 4.85
N HIS A 159 9.29 2.81 4.52
CA HIS A 159 10.60 2.37 4.96
C HIS A 159 11.19 1.35 4.00
N PHE A 160 12.51 1.26 3.97
CA PHE A 160 13.27 0.22 3.26
C PHE A 160 14.65 0.07 3.90
N GLY A 161 15.25 -1.10 3.75
CA GLY A 161 16.60 -1.35 4.25
C GLY A 161 16.87 -2.82 4.51
N ARG A 162 17.99 -3.09 5.18
CA ARG A 162 18.37 -4.42 5.66
C ARG A 162 17.62 -4.75 6.95
N VAL A 163 17.21 -6.00 7.08
CA VAL A 163 16.65 -6.53 8.33
C VAL A 163 17.77 -6.74 9.33
N LYS A 164 17.66 -6.15 10.51
CA LYS A 164 18.62 -6.27 11.59
C LYS A 164 17.98 -6.98 12.78
N ASN A 165 18.72 -7.87 13.43
CA ASN A 165 18.30 -8.55 14.66
C ASN A 165 16.91 -9.22 14.58
N SER A 166 16.52 -9.77 13.41
CA SER A 166 15.19 -10.32 13.15
C SER A 166 14.03 -9.35 13.44
N GLU A 167 14.30 -8.04 13.37
CA GLU A 167 13.30 -6.97 13.43
C GLU A 167 13.23 -6.22 12.11
N VAL A 168 12.02 -5.88 11.70
CA VAL A 168 11.74 -5.10 10.49
C VAL A 168 11.20 -3.74 10.91
N GLU A 169 11.73 -2.67 10.32
CA GLU A 169 11.19 -1.34 10.55
C GLU A 169 9.89 -1.15 9.74
N GLN A 170 8.82 -0.84 10.46
CA GLN A 170 7.51 -0.50 9.92
C GLN A 170 7.50 0.91 9.31
N VAL A 171 8.05 1.83 10.08
CA VAL A 171 8.37 3.21 9.75
C VAL A 171 9.58 3.57 10.59
N LYS A 172 10.40 4.53 10.20
CA LYS A 172 11.61 4.93 10.93
C LYS A 172 11.41 4.96 12.45
N GLY A 173 12.13 4.10 13.16
CA GLY A 173 12.12 4.01 14.63
C GLY A 173 10.99 3.17 15.24
N VAL A 174 10.13 2.53 14.44
CA VAL A 174 9.09 1.60 14.93
C VAL A 174 9.28 0.26 14.25
N THR A 175 9.61 -0.76 15.03
CA THR A 175 9.92 -2.11 14.54
C THR A 175 8.82 -3.12 14.85
N TYR A 176 8.83 -4.25 14.15
CA TYR A 176 8.05 -5.45 14.46
C TYR A 176 8.90 -6.69 14.25
N SER A 177 8.54 -7.76 14.97
CA SER A 177 9.24 -9.05 14.88
C SER A 177 9.02 -9.69 13.50
N LEU A 178 10.11 -10.10 12.85
CA LEU A 178 10.10 -10.84 11.60
C LEU A 178 9.34 -12.17 11.75
N GLU A 179 9.57 -12.87 12.85
CA GLU A 179 8.89 -14.14 13.17
C GLU A 179 7.38 -13.95 13.36
N ASN A 180 6.97 -12.93 14.13
CA ASN A 180 5.54 -12.63 14.31
C ASN A 180 4.88 -12.21 12.98
N PHE A 181 5.63 -11.59 12.09
CA PHE A 181 5.12 -11.12 10.82
C PHE A 181 4.94 -12.25 9.79
N LEU A 182 5.96 -13.07 9.58
CA LEU A 182 5.95 -14.19 8.64
C LEU A 182 5.31 -15.46 9.23
N GLY A 183 5.33 -15.58 10.57
CA GLY A 183 5.00 -16.81 11.29
C GLY A 183 6.07 -17.88 11.16
N PRO A 184 5.86 -19.05 11.77
CA PRO A 184 6.86 -20.11 11.81
C PRO A 184 7.21 -20.57 10.39
N GLN A 185 8.50 -20.62 10.06
CA GLN A 185 9.01 -21.13 8.81
C GLN A 185 9.47 -22.58 9.00
N LYS A 186 9.41 -23.40 7.97
CA LYS A 186 10.03 -24.72 7.98
C LYS A 186 11.56 -24.49 8.04
N ARG A 187 12.18 -24.91 9.15
CA ARG A 187 13.64 -24.87 9.26
C ARG A 187 14.24 -25.71 8.13
N ARG A 188 15.12 -25.12 7.35
CA ARG A 188 16.03 -25.91 6.50
C ARG A 188 16.92 -26.67 7.48
N CYS A 189 16.99 -28.00 7.35
CA CYS A 189 17.84 -28.87 8.21
C CYS A 189 19.29 -28.36 8.17
N LYS A 190 19.64 -27.49 9.12
CA LYS A 190 21.00 -27.21 9.53
C LYS A 190 21.16 -27.87 10.90
N ASP A 191 22.24 -28.58 11.10
CA ASP A 191 22.56 -29.32 12.31
C ASP A 191 22.23 -28.52 13.58
N SER A 192 21.56 -29.17 14.51
CA SER A 192 20.86 -28.64 15.67
C SER A 192 21.74 -28.08 16.80
N SER A 193 22.92 -27.53 16.51
CA SER A 193 23.88 -27.14 17.56
C SER A 193 24.19 -25.65 17.68
N SER A 194 23.58 -24.77 16.86
CA SER A 194 23.77 -23.33 17.01
C SER A 194 22.45 -22.60 17.15
N SER A 195 22.36 -21.67 18.11
CA SER A 195 21.24 -20.73 18.27
C SER A 195 21.24 -19.72 17.10
N SER A 196 20.82 -20.18 15.90
CA SER A 196 20.65 -19.31 14.74
C SER A 196 19.48 -18.36 14.97
N SER A 197 19.60 -17.12 14.51
CA SER A 197 18.47 -16.20 14.54
C SER A 197 17.41 -16.62 13.51
N PHE A 198 16.14 -16.28 13.73
CA PHE A 198 15.06 -16.55 12.77
C PHE A 198 15.39 -16.03 11.36
N ARG A 199 16.09 -14.91 11.26
CA ARG A 199 16.59 -14.36 10.00
C ARG A 199 17.57 -15.31 9.32
N ASP A 200 18.52 -15.87 10.09
CA ASP A 200 19.57 -16.74 9.52
C ASP A 200 19.02 -18.10 9.07
N ASP A 201 17.89 -18.53 9.65
CA ASP A 201 17.17 -19.73 9.23
C ASP A 201 16.47 -19.57 7.87
N ILE A 202 16.16 -18.32 7.47
CA ILE A 202 15.50 -18.00 6.18
C ILE A 202 16.52 -17.89 5.05
N LEU A 203 17.72 -17.35 5.34
CA LEU A 203 18.74 -17.11 4.34
C LEU A 203 19.26 -18.40 3.71
N SER A 204 19.41 -18.38 2.40
CA SER A 204 19.96 -19.50 1.61
C SER A 204 21.47 -19.50 1.60
N SER A 205 22.11 -18.32 1.66
CA SER A 205 23.55 -18.14 1.53
C SER A 205 24.10 -17.24 2.66
N PRO A 206 25.33 -17.52 3.17
CA PRO A 206 25.99 -16.65 4.14
C PRO A 206 26.45 -15.31 3.54
N ASP A 207 26.58 -15.22 2.21
CA ASP A 207 26.97 -14.01 1.49
C ASP A 207 25.79 -13.10 1.16
N SER A 208 24.56 -13.57 1.45
CA SER A 208 23.32 -12.83 1.28
C SER A 208 22.91 -12.14 2.58
N ASP A 209 21.97 -11.23 2.42
CA ASP A 209 21.28 -10.52 3.51
C ASP A 209 19.77 -10.45 3.23
N LEU A 210 18.98 -10.19 4.27
CA LEU A 210 17.54 -10.00 4.13
C LEU A 210 17.21 -8.51 4.06
N PHE A 211 16.48 -8.13 3.02
CA PHE A 211 16.05 -6.76 2.78
C PHE A 211 14.54 -6.63 2.87
N HIS A 212 14.07 -5.42 3.13
CA HIS A 212 12.64 -5.13 3.15
C HIS A 212 12.30 -3.78 2.51
N VAL A 213 11.07 -3.70 1.99
CA VAL A 213 10.44 -2.46 1.51
C VAL A 213 9.00 -2.42 1.97
N VAL A 214 8.57 -1.27 2.49
CA VAL A 214 7.20 -1.02 2.94
C VAL A 214 6.58 0.07 2.10
N ILE A 215 5.49 -0.25 1.38
CA ILE A 215 4.79 0.63 0.44
C ILE A 215 3.36 0.83 0.92
N TYR A 216 3.01 2.06 1.26
CA TYR A 216 1.65 2.45 1.65
C TYR A 216 0.86 2.92 0.44
N LEU A 217 -0.33 2.36 0.23
CA LEU A 217 -1.25 2.74 -0.82
C LEU A 217 -2.31 3.67 -0.23
N ALA A 218 -2.33 4.93 -0.69
CA ALA A 218 -3.35 5.90 -0.29
C ALA A 218 -4.68 5.65 -1.04
N PRO A 219 -5.83 6.11 -0.53
CA PRO A 219 -7.14 5.82 -1.14
C PRO A 219 -7.30 6.21 -2.61
N GLY A 220 -6.51 7.17 -3.11
CA GLY A 220 -6.53 7.58 -4.52
C GLY A 220 -5.62 6.76 -5.43
N ASP A 221 -4.69 5.99 -4.87
CA ASP A 221 -3.72 5.22 -5.65
C ASP A 221 -4.37 4.01 -6.34
N TYR A 222 -3.64 3.36 -7.21
CA TYR A 222 -4.02 2.09 -7.83
C TYR A 222 -3.90 0.96 -6.82
N HIS A 223 -4.95 0.15 -6.64
CA HIS A 223 -5.04 -0.85 -5.58
C HIS A 223 -4.94 -2.30 -6.04
N CYS A 224 -4.55 -2.54 -7.29
CA CYS A 224 -4.04 -3.85 -7.67
C CYS A 224 -2.53 -3.89 -7.44
N PHE A 225 -2.00 -5.04 -7.10
CA PHE A 225 -0.57 -5.24 -6.91
C PHE A 225 -0.04 -6.34 -7.82
N HIS A 226 1.22 -6.19 -8.19
CA HIS A 226 1.88 -6.94 -9.23
C HIS A 226 3.12 -7.64 -8.71
N SER A 227 3.59 -8.63 -9.44
CA SER A 227 4.84 -9.30 -9.12
C SER A 227 6.03 -8.35 -9.33
N PRO A 228 6.88 -8.15 -8.29
CA PRO A 228 8.00 -7.22 -8.41
C PRO A 228 9.20 -7.82 -9.16
N THR A 229 9.25 -9.13 -9.34
CA THR A 229 10.29 -9.88 -10.01
C THR A 229 9.74 -11.21 -10.52
N ASP A 230 10.54 -11.95 -11.27
CA ASP A 230 10.28 -13.36 -11.58
C ASP A 230 10.54 -14.20 -10.32
N TRP A 231 9.54 -14.90 -9.84
CA TRP A 231 9.67 -15.76 -8.65
C TRP A 231 8.60 -16.85 -8.61
N ARG A 232 8.82 -17.84 -7.76
CA ARG A 232 7.90 -18.95 -7.54
C ARG A 232 7.30 -18.84 -6.16
N VAL A 233 5.98 -18.72 -6.08
CA VAL A 233 5.22 -18.76 -4.83
C VAL A 233 5.02 -20.19 -4.39
N GLU A 234 5.45 -20.53 -3.19
CA GLU A 234 5.41 -21.88 -2.63
C GLU A 234 4.33 -22.03 -1.55
N LEU A 235 4.10 -20.98 -0.80
CA LEU A 235 3.17 -20.97 0.33
C LEU A 235 2.40 -19.65 0.40
N ARG A 236 1.11 -19.76 0.65
CA ARG A 236 0.30 -18.65 1.16
C ARG A 236 -0.03 -18.90 2.62
N ARG A 237 0.27 -17.92 3.47
CA ARG A 237 -0.16 -17.89 4.86
C ARG A 237 -1.08 -16.70 5.11
N HIS A 238 -2.29 -16.97 5.53
CA HIS A 238 -3.27 -15.96 5.90
C HIS A 238 -3.34 -15.82 7.40
N PHE A 239 -3.09 -14.63 7.92
CA PHE A 239 -3.27 -14.28 9.32
C PHE A 239 -4.56 -13.45 9.46
N PRO A 240 -5.64 -14.00 10.00
CA PRO A 240 -6.78 -13.21 10.40
C PRO A 240 -6.37 -12.24 11.52
N GLY A 241 -6.78 -10.98 11.43
CA GLY A 241 -6.33 -9.98 12.38
C GLY A 241 -7.28 -8.78 12.52
N SER A 242 -6.82 -7.74 13.16
CA SER A 242 -7.51 -6.46 13.21
C SER A 242 -7.46 -5.77 11.84
N LEU A 243 -8.31 -4.78 11.63
CA LEU A 243 -8.25 -3.89 10.47
C LEU A 243 -8.09 -2.45 10.98
N MET A 244 -6.94 -2.17 11.59
CA MET A 244 -6.57 -0.83 12.03
C MET A 244 -6.00 -0.03 10.88
N SER A 245 -6.13 1.30 10.93
CA SER A 245 -5.58 2.17 9.89
C SER A 245 -4.07 1.98 9.75
N VAL A 246 -3.58 1.82 8.54
CA VAL A 246 -2.14 1.74 8.20
C VAL A 246 -1.60 3.07 7.67
N ASN A 247 -2.36 4.16 7.84
CA ASN A 247 -1.89 5.50 7.56
C ASN A 247 -0.52 5.73 8.25
N PRO A 248 0.43 6.42 7.60
CA PRO A 248 1.78 6.63 8.15
C PRO A 248 1.81 7.18 9.59
N GLY A 249 0.83 8.02 9.97
CA GLY A 249 0.71 8.52 11.34
C GLY A 249 0.37 7.42 12.35
N VAL A 250 -0.58 6.55 12.04
CA VAL A 250 -0.96 5.42 12.90
C VAL A 250 0.15 4.36 12.92
N ALA A 251 0.82 4.14 11.78
CA ALA A 251 1.94 3.23 11.69
C ALA A 251 3.15 3.68 12.55
N ARG A 252 3.35 4.98 12.74
CA ARG A 252 4.34 5.51 13.69
C ARG A 252 3.92 5.38 15.15
N TRP A 253 2.62 5.41 15.40
CA TRP A 253 2.07 5.42 16.76
C TRP A 253 1.92 4.01 17.34
N ILE A 254 1.55 2.99 16.55
CA ILE A 254 1.30 1.63 17.02
C ILE A 254 2.47 0.71 16.63
N LYS A 255 3.20 0.23 17.65
CA LYS A 255 4.20 -0.82 17.47
C LYS A 255 3.54 -2.12 17.00
N GLU A 256 4.21 -2.85 16.11
CA GLU A 256 3.73 -4.14 15.56
C GLU A 256 2.39 -4.07 14.81
N LEU A 257 2.00 -2.89 14.32
CA LEU A 257 0.72 -2.70 13.63
C LEU A 257 0.50 -3.73 12.51
N PHE A 258 1.53 -4.01 11.72
CA PHE A 258 1.42 -4.95 10.59
C PHE A 258 1.29 -6.40 11.03
N CYS A 259 1.79 -6.76 12.23
CA CYS A 259 1.57 -8.07 12.83
C CYS A 259 0.16 -8.21 13.43
N LEU A 260 -0.43 -7.11 13.89
CA LEU A 260 -1.78 -7.09 14.48
C LEU A 260 -2.89 -7.08 13.42
N ASN A 261 -2.62 -6.50 12.25
CA ASN A 261 -3.59 -6.43 11.16
C ASN A 261 -3.67 -7.75 10.38
N GLU A 262 -4.87 -7.98 9.84
CA GLU A 262 -5.10 -9.06 8.90
C GLU A 262 -4.18 -8.92 7.70
N ARG A 263 -3.49 -10.01 7.35
CA ARG A 263 -2.52 -10.01 6.25
C ARG A 263 -2.45 -11.35 5.53
N VAL A 264 -2.05 -11.27 4.29
CA VAL A 264 -1.78 -12.44 3.43
C VAL A 264 -0.32 -12.40 3.05
N VAL A 265 0.42 -13.38 3.51
CA VAL A 265 1.85 -13.56 3.26
C VAL A 265 2.03 -14.60 2.17
N LEU A 266 2.61 -14.19 1.05
CA LEU A 266 3.07 -15.11 0.01
C LEU A 266 4.58 -15.29 0.20
N THR A 267 5.05 -16.53 0.29
CA THR A 267 6.48 -16.85 0.40
C THR A 267 6.89 -17.84 -0.67
N GLY A 268 8.14 -17.79 -1.07
CA GLY A 268 8.71 -18.66 -2.08
C GLY A 268 10.14 -18.28 -2.42
N GLN A 269 10.54 -18.51 -3.65
CA GLN A 269 11.92 -18.36 -4.12
C GLN A 269 11.99 -17.48 -5.36
N TRP A 270 12.98 -16.61 -5.41
CA TRP A 270 13.41 -15.90 -6.60
C TRP A 270 14.87 -16.23 -6.89
N GLN A 271 15.47 -15.61 -7.91
CA GLN A 271 16.83 -15.91 -8.35
C GLN A 271 17.89 -15.82 -7.22
N GLN A 272 17.69 -14.92 -6.24
CA GLN A 272 18.65 -14.70 -5.14
C GLN A 272 18.30 -15.45 -3.85
N GLY A 273 17.30 -16.33 -3.84
CA GLY A 273 16.89 -17.09 -2.67
C GLY A 273 15.49 -16.79 -2.17
N PHE A 274 15.31 -16.52 -0.87
CA PHE A 274 14.01 -16.27 -0.27
C PHE A 274 13.32 -15.02 -0.79
N PHE A 275 12.03 -15.14 -1.07
CA PHE A 275 11.18 -14.00 -1.45
C PHE A 275 9.82 -14.05 -0.77
N SER A 276 9.35 -12.88 -0.31
CA SER A 276 8.02 -12.74 0.26
C SER A 276 7.35 -11.42 -0.17
N LEU A 277 6.09 -11.53 -0.58
CA LEU A 277 5.19 -10.42 -0.81
C LEU A 277 4.03 -10.53 0.17
N THR A 278 3.88 -9.54 1.05
CA THR A 278 2.80 -9.52 2.03
C THR A 278 1.84 -8.37 1.76
N ALA A 279 0.57 -8.72 1.61
CA ALA A 279 -0.53 -7.78 1.53
C ALA A 279 -1.14 -7.58 2.92
N VAL A 280 -1.05 -6.36 3.47
CA VAL A 280 -1.55 -6.00 4.81
C VAL A 280 -2.85 -5.22 4.68
N GLY A 281 -3.91 -5.72 5.29
CA GLY A 281 -5.22 -5.07 5.34
C GLY A 281 -5.26 -3.89 6.30
N ALA A 282 -6.21 -2.98 6.07
CA ALA A 282 -6.42 -1.80 6.89
C ALA A 282 -7.91 -1.53 7.15
N THR A 283 -8.23 -0.47 7.90
CA THR A 283 -9.61 -0.01 8.08
C THR A 283 -10.26 0.26 6.73
N ASN A 284 -11.50 -0.14 6.60
CA ASN A 284 -12.30 -0.08 5.38
C ASN A 284 -11.85 -1.07 4.27
N VAL A 285 -10.81 -1.90 4.49
CA VAL A 285 -10.46 -2.99 3.57
C VAL A 285 -11.53 -4.07 3.68
N GLY A 286 -12.31 -4.21 2.62
CA GLY A 286 -13.35 -5.24 2.56
C GLY A 286 -12.76 -6.63 2.42
N SER A 287 -11.70 -6.77 1.62
CA SER A 287 -10.99 -8.02 1.39
C SER A 287 -9.65 -7.81 0.68
N ILE A 288 -8.76 -8.80 0.84
CA ILE A 288 -7.57 -9.01 0.04
C ILE A 288 -7.87 -10.17 -0.89
N ARG A 289 -7.63 -10.03 -2.18
CA ARG A 289 -7.84 -11.07 -3.18
C ARG A 289 -6.52 -11.38 -3.87
N ILE A 290 -6.22 -12.67 -3.98
CA ILE A 290 -5.10 -13.20 -4.79
C ILE A 290 -5.73 -13.89 -6.01
N TYR A 291 -5.27 -13.56 -7.22
CA TYR A 291 -5.94 -14.00 -8.45
C TYR A 291 -5.83 -15.49 -8.71
N PHE A 292 -4.71 -16.09 -8.33
CA PHE A 292 -4.47 -17.52 -8.46
C PHE A 292 -4.96 -18.36 -7.24
N ASP A 293 -5.55 -17.70 -6.21
CA ASP A 293 -6.06 -18.38 -5.01
C ASP A 293 -7.52 -18.02 -4.74
N GLN A 294 -8.43 -18.81 -5.27
CA GLN A 294 -9.87 -18.59 -5.10
C GLN A 294 -10.39 -19.02 -3.73
N GLU A 295 -9.65 -19.84 -2.98
CA GLU A 295 -10.05 -20.30 -1.64
C GLU A 295 -9.79 -19.26 -0.55
N LEU A 296 -8.96 -18.27 -0.84
CA LEU A 296 -8.64 -17.24 0.13
C LEU A 296 -9.88 -16.40 0.49
N GLN A 297 -10.25 -16.46 1.76
CA GLN A 297 -11.33 -15.64 2.32
C GLN A 297 -10.77 -14.78 3.45
N THR A 298 -10.77 -13.46 3.26
CA THR A 298 -10.33 -12.50 4.25
C THR A 298 -11.51 -11.74 4.85
N ASN A 299 -11.30 -11.09 5.99
CA ASN A 299 -12.31 -10.34 6.75
C ASN A 299 -13.57 -11.16 7.11
N THR A 300 -13.41 -12.45 7.37
CA THR A 300 -14.50 -13.33 7.78
C THR A 300 -15.08 -12.93 9.13
N PRO A 301 -16.39 -13.15 9.39
CA PRO A 301 -17.03 -12.77 10.65
C PRO A 301 -16.41 -13.45 11.88
N ARG A 302 -16.06 -14.71 11.74
CA ARG A 302 -15.48 -15.54 12.81
C ARG A 302 -14.04 -15.88 12.48
N TYR A 303 -13.14 -15.65 13.43
CA TYR A 303 -11.73 -16.02 13.33
C TYR A 303 -11.13 -16.23 14.73
N SER A 304 -10.13 -17.05 14.83
CA SER A 304 -9.36 -17.24 16.06
C SER A 304 -8.18 -16.27 16.09
N LYS A 305 -8.06 -15.49 17.18
CA LYS A 305 -6.94 -14.57 17.34
C LYS A 305 -5.63 -15.34 17.41
N GLY A 306 -4.61 -14.91 16.68
CA GLY A 306 -3.29 -15.56 16.67
C GLY A 306 -3.20 -16.83 15.83
N SER A 307 -4.30 -17.25 15.19
CA SER A 307 -4.24 -18.35 14.22
C SER A 307 -3.74 -17.87 12.87
N PHE A 308 -3.29 -18.82 12.06
CA PHE A 308 -3.02 -18.62 10.64
C PHE A 308 -3.50 -19.83 9.84
N HIS A 309 -3.72 -19.62 8.55
CA HIS A 309 -4.17 -20.65 7.62
C HIS A 309 -3.21 -20.76 6.46
N ASP A 310 -2.56 -21.89 6.32
CA ASP A 310 -1.60 -22.16 5.27
C ASP A 310 -2.25 -22.85 4.07
N ARG A 311 -1.80 -22.46 2.87
CA ARG A 311 -1.98 -23.19 1.64
C ARG A 311 -0.63 -23.38 0.98
N SER A 312 -0.21 -24.62 0.79
CA SER A 312 1.00 -24.99 0.06
C SER A 312 0.67 -25.22 -1.41
N TYR A 313 1.37 -24.51 -2.28
CA TYR A 313 1.26 -24.71 -3.72
C TYR A 313 2.23 -25.77 -4.27
N ILE A 314 3.22 -26.18 -3.47
CA ILE A 314 4.18 -27.24 -3.86
C ILE A 314 3.49 -28.59 -3.96
N ALA A 315 2.54 -28.86 -3.06
CA ALA A 315 1.82 -30.16 -2.99
C ALA A 315 0.59 -30.22 -3.92
N ASP A 316 0.20 -29.11 -4.54
CA ASP A 316 -1.02 -29.01 -5.34
C ASP A 316 -0.73 -29.28 -6.81
N GLN A 317 -0.88 -30.56 -7.21
CA GLN A 317 -0.70 -31.00 -8.60
C GLN A 317 -1.71 -30.35 -9.58
N THR A 318 -2.78 -29.75 -9.09
CA THR A 318 -3.81 -29.11 -9.93
C THR A 318 -3.36 -27.76 -10.52
N VAL A 319 -2.34 -27.14 -9.95
CA VAL A 319 -1.82 -25.82 -10.36
C VAL A 319 -0.54 -25.94 -11.21
N ASN A 320 0.05 -27.14 -11.32
CA ASN A 320 1.36 -27.35 -11.92
C ASN A 320 1.31 -28.17 -13.21
N PHE A 321 1.45 -27.51 -14.35
CA PHE A 321 1.66 -28.15 -15.64
C PHE A 321 3.15 -28.49 -15.94
N ALA A 322 4.10 -28.09 -15.08
CA ALA A 322 5.55 -28.13 -15.37
C ALA A 322 6.41 -28.94 -14.37
N GLY A 323 5.83 -29.79 -13.53
CA GLY A 323 6.61 -30.75 -12.70
C GLY A 323 7.35 -30.17 -11.49
N GLU A 324 7.52 -28.86 -11.36
CA GLU A 324 8.06 -28.18 -10.18
C GLU A 324 6.92 -27.52 -9.42
N GLY A 325 6.65 -27.94 -8.18
CA GLY A 325 5.57 -27.41 -7.37
C GLY A 325 5.69 -25.91 -7.11
N GLY A 326 4.53 -25.20 -7.10
CA GLY A 326 4.47 -23.76 -6.84
C GLY A 326 3.77 -22.98 -7.97
N VAL A 327 3.49 -21.72 -7.74
CA VAL A 327 2.92 -20.78 -8.73
C VAL A 327 4.03 -19.86 -9.23
N THR A 328 4.39 -19.99 -10.50
CA THR A 328 5.39 -19.10 -11.14
C THR A 328 4.71 -17.80 -11.52
N LEU A 329 5.29 -16.68 -11.09
CA LEU A 329 4.88 -15.34 -11.42
C LEU A 329 5.99 -14.62 -12.17
N GLN A 330 5.63 -13.96 -13.27
CA GLN A 330 6.55 -13.11 -14.03
C GLN A 330 6.55 -11.68 -13.46
N LYS A 331 7.67 -11.00 -13.58
CA LYS A 331 7.81 -9.59 -13.23
C LYS A 331 6.75 -8.75 -13.92
N GLY A 332 5.99 -7.95 -13.13
CA GLY A 332 4.89 -7.14 -13.62
C GLY A 332 3.55 -7.86 -13.74
N GLU A 333 3.49 -9.18 -13.58
CA GLU A 333 2.24 -9.93 -13.60
C GLU A 333 1.32 -9.54 -12.45
N ALA A 334 0.01 -9.45 -12.70
CA ALA A 334 -0.97 -9.06 -11.69
C ALA A 334 -1.16 -10.20 -10.67
N VAL A 335 -0.86 -9.94 -9.41
CA VAL A 335 -0.93 -10.91 -8.31
C VAL A 335 -2.26 -10.85 -7.58
N GLY A 336 -2.75 -9.63 -7.33
CA GLY A 336 -3.97 -9.47 -6.54
C GLY A 336 -4.47 -8.04 -6.44
N GLU A 337 -5.48 -7.86 -5.60
CA GLU A 337 -6.13 -6.57 -5.41
C GLU A 337 -6.63 -6.38 -3.98
N PHE A 338 -6.75 -5.12 -3.57
CA PHE A 338 -7.38 -4.73 -2.31
C PHE A 338 -8.76 -4.09 -2.55
N ASN A 339 -9.70 -4.41 -1.69
CA ASN A 339 -10.95 -3.65 -1.58
C ASN A 339 -10.79 -2.55 -0.53
N LEU A 340 -10.15 -1.44 -0.89
CA LEU A 340 -9.82 -0.26 -0.09
C LEU A 340 -8.62 -0.40 0.86
N GLY A 341 -7.73 0.61 0.84
CA GLY A 341 -6.66 1.00 1.77
C GLY A 341 -5.71 -0.11 2.24
N SER A 342 -4.39 0.04 2.05
CA SER A 342 -3.51 -1.10 2.25
C SER A 342 -2.04 -0.75 2.31
N THR A 343 -1.24 -1.74 2.65
CA THR A 343 0.23 -1.68 2.61
C THR A 343 0.75 -2.98 1.98
N ILE A 344 1.73 -2.85 1.11
CA ILE A 344 2.53 -3.99 0.65
C ILE A 344 3.86 -3.96 1.39
N VAL A 345 4.27 -5.12 1.88
CA VAL A 345 5.60 -5.35 2.45
C VAL A 345 6.30 -6.41 1.62
N LEU A 346 7.46 -6.06 1.10
CA LEU A 346 8.39 -7.01 0.49
C LEU A 346 9.46 -7.37 1.51
N LEU A 347 9.81 -8.66 1.54
CA LEU A 347 10.95 -9.21 2.26
C LEU A 347 11.67 -10.14 1.30
N PHE A 348 12.95 -9.94 1.07
CA PHE A 348 13.70 -10.71 0.09
C PHE A 348 15.15 -10.85 0.46
N GLU A 349 15.70 -11.99 0.12
CA GLU A 349 17.12 -12.26 0.18
C GLU A 349 17.80 -11.67 -1.04
N ALA A 350 18.94 -11.02 -0.85
CA ALA A 350 19.79 -10.54 -1.94
C ALA A 350 21.26 -10.50 -1.47
N PRO A 351 22.23 -10.46 -2.38
CA PRO A 351 23.64 -10.24 -2.04
C PRO A 351 23.84 -8.99 -1.20
N LYS A 352 24.88 -8.99 -0.36
CA LYS A 352 25.15 -7.89 0.59
C LYS A 352 25.43 -6.54 -0.07
N ASP A 353 25.81 -6.54 -1.34
CA ASP A 353 26.05 -5.35 -2.17
C ASP A 353 24.79 -4.80 -2.85
N PHE A 354 23.63 -5.48 -2.71
CA PHE A 354 22.37 -4.94 -3.18
C PHE A 354 22.13 -3.52 -2.67
N SER A 355 21.80 -2.61 -3.58
CA SER A 355 21.56 -1.21 -3.28
C SER A 355 20.16 -0.76 -3.69
N PHE A 356 19.49 -0.04 -2.79
CA PHE A 356 18.21 0.59 -3.09
C PHE A 356 18.40 1.90 -3.84
N ASN A 357 17.57 2.13 -4.85
CA ASN A 357 17.46 3.42 -5.54
C ASN A 357 16.19 4.15 -5.09
N LEU A 358 16.05 4.34 -3.78
CA LEU A 358 14.85 4.86 -3.15
C LEU A 358 15.16 5.98 -2.16
N GLN A 359 14.15 6.82 -1.90
CA GLN A 359 14.17 7.80 -0.83
C GLN A 359 12.97 7.59 0.11
N PRO A 360 13.15 7.75 1.44
CA PRO A 360 12.03 7.69 2.37
C PRO A 360 10.96 8.72 2.03
N GLY A 361 9.69 8.29 2.03
CA GLY A 361 8.57 9.15 1.68
C GLY A 361 8.35 9.39 0.19
N GLN A 362 9.20 8.87 -0.69
CA GLN A 362 9.06 8.95 -2.13
C GLN A 362 7.73 8.33 -2.58
N ARG A 363 7.08 8.94 -3.58
CA ARG A 363 6.03 8.27 -4.35
C ARG A 363 6.67 7.32 -5.35
N ILE A 364 6.06 6.16 -5.49
CA ILE A 364 6.49 5.14 -6.44
C ILE A 364 5.30 4.55 -7.15
N ARG A 365 5.50 4.06 -8.36
CA ARG A 365 4.47 3.44 -9.20
C ARG A 365 4.84 2.00 -9.52
N VAL A 366 3.83 1.19 -9.81
CA VAL A 366 4.04 -0.18 -10.33
C VAL A 366 5.06 -0.17 -11.47
N GLY A 367 6.02 -1.08 -11.43
CA GLY A 367 7.03 -1.23 -12.48
C GLY A 367 8.26 -0.33 -12.34
N GLU A 368 8.25 0.71 -11.49
CA GLU A 368 9.45 1.51 -11.22
C GLU A 368 10.48 0.70 -10.43
N GLY A 369 11.77 0.91 -10.71
CA GLY A 369 12.86 0.17 -10.08
C GLY A 369 12.99 0.47 -8.59
N LEU A 370 13.15 -0.58 -7.77
CA LEU A 370 13.40 -0.47 -6.33
C LEU A 370 14.87 -0.49 -5.99
N GLY A 371 15.69 -1.20 -6.76
CA GLY A 371 17.11 -1.35 -6.54
C GLY A 371 17.78 -2.24 -7.58
N SER A 372 19.09 -2.38 -7.46
CA SER A 372 19.95 -3.17 -8.35
C SER A 372 20.98 -3.96 -7.56
N LEU A 373 21.47 -5.02 -8.20
CA LEU A 373 22.62 -5.84 -7.80
C LEU A 373 23.88 -5.19 -8.32
#